data_3bfbf2880cfa137779942a4a4d4e271b
#
_entry.id   3bfbf2880cfa137779942a4a4d4e271b
#
_cell.length_a   1.000
_cell.length_b   1.000
_cell.length_c   1.000
_cell.angle_alpha   90.00
_cell.angle_beta   90.00
_cell.angle_gamma   90.00
#
_symmetry.space_group_name_H-M   'P 1'
#
loop_
_entity.id
_entity.type
_entity.pdbx_description
1 polymer ?
#
loop_
_entity_poly.entity_id
_entity_poly.type
_entity_poly.pdbx_seq_one_letter_code
_entity_poly.pdbx_strand_id
1 'polypeptide(L)'
;MTFFFSITSTILSMHPLSAPHTGPIGVFDSGYGGLTILEKFIERLPQYDYPYLGDNARAPYGTRSFEVVYDFTLQAVKKLFELGCPLVILACNTASAKALRSIQQNDLPHLDPTRRVLGVIRPTVECIGNITRNGHVGLLATAGTVRSESYPLEIKKIYPNIQVTGMACPMWVPLVENKEYDGDGADYFVKEYIDAILQKDPDIDTLILGCTHYPLLLRKIRQFTPSHIQLVTQGEYVSESLKDYLLRHPDMDARCSKNKRRKFLTTESEEKFRESASVFLHCADVHVRSVVLE
;
A
#
# COMPACT_ATOMS: atom_id res chain seq x y z
N MET A 1 -40.76 54.29 39.35
CA MET A 1 -41.06 53.57 38.09
C MET A 1 -39.81 52.80 37.72
N THR A 2 -39.69 51.56 38.17
CA THR A 2 -38.48 50.74 38.15
C THR A 2 -38.71 49.65 37.11
N PHE A 3 -37.94 49.67 36.00
CA PHE A 3 -37.99 48.66 34.96
C PHE A 3 -37.06 47.50 35.32
N PHE A 4 -37.60 46.30 35.52
CA PHE A 4 -36.89 45.08 35.60
C PHE A 4 -36.65 44.53 34.19
N PHE A 5 -35.37 44.38 33.77
CA PHE A 5 -34.97 43.62 32.56
C PHE A 5 -34.79 42.16 32.98
N SER A 6 -35.65 41.28 32.47
CA SER A 6 -35.52 39.84 32.58
C SER A 6 -34.54 39.36 31.50
N ILE A 7 -33.37 38.83 31.90
CA ILE A 7 -32.43 38.18 31.01
C ILE A 7 -32.80 36.69 30.94
N THR A 8 -33.47 36.30 29.86
CA THR A 8 -33.70 34.90 29.51
C THR A 8 -32.39 34.29 28.98
N SER A 9 -31.76 33.49 29.82
CA SER A 9 -30.60 32.65 29.46
C SER A 9 -31.03 31.55 28.51
N THR A 10 -30.70 31.70 27.23
CA THR A 10 -30.88 30.62 26.24
C THR A 10 -29.73 29.62 26.43
N ILE A 11 -30.05 28.51 27.11
CA ILE A 11 -29.14 27.36 27.20
C ILE A 11 -29.09 26.73 25.80
N LEU A 12 -28.00 26.96 25.04
CA LEU A 12 -27.69 26.18 23.87
C LEU A 12 -27.52 24.71 24.32
N SER A 13 -28.45 23.87 23.96
CA SER A 13 -28.30 22.43 24.10
C SER A 13 -27.16 21.96 23.20
N MET A 14 -25.99 21.77 23.78
CA MET A 14 -24.92 21.02 23.14
C MET A 14 -25.44 19.59 22.94
N HIS A 15 -25.80 19.26 21.71
CA HIS A 15 -26.01 17.86 21.33
C HIS A 15 -24.71 17.10 21.66
N PRO A 16 -24.80 15.96 22.36
CA PRO A 16 -23.61 15.13 22.57
C PRO A 16 -23.07 14.77 21.19
N LEU A 17 -21.81 15.14 20.93
CA LEU A 17 -21.07 14.65 19.77
C LEU A 17 -21.24 13.12 19.75
N SER A 18 -21.93 12.60 18.75
CA SER A 18 -22.06 11.16 18.56
C SER A 18 -20.66 10.55 18.67
N ALA A 19 -20.53 9.49 19.46
CA ALA A 19 -19.24 8.80 19.60
C ALA A 19 -18.65 8.56 18.21
N PRO A 20 -17.36 8.82 17.98
CA PRO A 20 -16.77 8.68 16.67
C PRO A 20 -17.01 7.25 16.18
N HIS A 21 -17.65 7.11 15.02
CA HIS A 21 -17.92 5.80 14.42
C HIS A 21 -16.61 5.04 14.27
N THR A 22 -16.50 3.91 14.98
CA THR A 22 -15.36 3.02 14.83
C THR A 22 -15.53 2.15 13.59
N GLY A 23 -14.47 1.98 12.81
CA GLY A 23 -14.48 1.18 11.59
C GLY A 23 -13.15 0.47 11.35
N PRO A 24 -13.10 -0.45 10.39
CA PRO A 24 -11.89 -1.23 10.12
C PRO A 24 -10.83 -0.41 9.37
N ILE A 25 -9.57 -0.89 9.38
CA ILE A 25 -8.49 -0.35 8.56
C ILE A 25 -8.61 -0.98 7.16
N GLY A 26 -9.00 -0.18 6.16
CA GLY A 26 -9.11 -0.63 4.77
C GLY A 26 -7.73 -0.86 4.15
N VAL A 27 -7.56 -1.98 3.43
CA VAL A 27 -6.35 -2.29 2.67
C VAL A 27 -6.73 -2.47 1.21
N PHE A 28 -6.15 -1.67 0.32
CA PHE A 28 -6.41 -1.72 -1.11
C PHE A 28 -5.17 -2.13 -1.90
N ASP A 29 -5.37 -3.02 -2.85
CA ASP A 29 -4.39 -3.34 -3.88
C ASP A 29 -5.06 -3.49 -5.25
N SER A 30 -4.28 -3.32 -6.31
CA SER A 30 -4.76 -3.52 -7.69
C SER A 30 -5.04 -4.99 -8.05
N GLY A 31 -4.58 -5.94 -7.22
CA GLY A 31 -4.69 -7.36 -7.48
C GLY A 31 -4.55 -8.20 -6.22
N TYR A 32 -3.62 -9.15 -6.24
CA TYR A 32 -3.37 -10.08 -5.14
C TYR A 32 -2.13 -9.72 -4.30
N GLY A 33 -1.18 -9.00 -4.91
CA GLY A 33 0.13 -8.76 -4.30
C GLY A 33 0.06 -8.08 -2.94
N GLY A 34 -0.90 -7.17 -2.73
CA GLY A 34 -1.12 -6.48 -1.46
C GLY A 34 -1.46 -7.39 -0.27
N LEU A 35 -1.81 -8.66 -0.53
CA LEU A 35 -1.97 -9.67 0.52
C LEU A 35 -0.68 -9.91 1.29
N THR A 36 0.50 -9.76 0.64
CA THR A 36 1.81 -9.84 1.33
C THR A 36 1.99 -8.73 2.36
N ILE A 37 1.42 -7.54 2.10
CA ILE A 37 1.42 -6.42 3.06
C ILE A 37 0.39 -6.66 4.16
N LEU A 38 -0.82 -7.12 3.79
CA LEU A 38 -1.87 -7.45 4.76
C LEU A 38 -1.42 -8.53 5.75
N GLU A 39 -0.70 -9.56 5.30
CA GLU A 39 -0.14 -10.60 6.16
C GLU A 39 0.73 -9.99 7.26
N LYS A 40 1.61 -9.05 6.92
CA LYS A 40 2.45 -8.35 7.90
C LYS A 40 1.67 -7.43 8.84
N PHE A 41 0.56 -6.86 8.39
CA PHE A 41 -0.36 -6.15 9.30
C PHE A 41 -1.02 -7.11 10.29
N ILE A 42 -1.46 -8.29 9.83
CA ILE A 42 -2.09 -9.31 10.68
C ILE A 42 -1.09 -9.86 11.70
N GLU A 43 0.15 -10.10 11.30
CA GLU A 43 1.22 -10.56 12.20
C GLU A 43 1.54 -9.53 13.30
N ARG A 44 1.72 -8.26 12.92
CA ARG A 44 2.21 -7.21 13.82
C ARG A 44 1.10 -6.51 14.61
N LEU A 45 -0.07 -6.39 14.03
CA LEU A 45 -1.23 -5.65 14.55
C LEU A 45 -2.50 -6.52 14.48
N PRO A 46 -2.50 -7.72 15.10
CA PRO A 46 -3.58 -8.70 14.94
C PRO A 46 -4.92 -8.25 15.49
N GLN A 47 -4.95 -7.25 16.37
CA GLN A 47 -6.15 -6.78 17.05
C GLN A 47 -7.12 -6.02 16.14
N TYR A 48 -6.65 -5.37 15.07
CA TYR A 48 -7.52 -4.54 14.20
C TYR A 48 -8.32 -5.38 13.21
N ASP A 49 -9.42 -4.80 12.74
CA ASP A 49 -10.22 -5.34 11.64
C ASP A 49 -9.66 -4.85 10.30
N TYR A 50 -9.51 -5.75 9.33
CA TYR A 50 -8.99 -5.44 8.00
C TYR A 50 -9.92 -5.95 6.91
N PRO A 51 -10.71 -5.11 6.22
CA PRO A 51 -11.19 -5.40 4.89
C PRO A 51 -10.06 -5.19 3.87
N TYR A 52 -9.76 -6.22 3.09
CA TYR A 52 -8.90 -6.15 1.92
C TYR A 52 -9.77 -6.00 0.68
N LEU A 53 -9.44 -5.07 -0.20
CA LEU A 53 -10.09 -4.87 -1.48
C LEU A 53 -9.07 -5.02 -2.60
N GLY A 54 -9.18 -6.08 -3.40
CA GLY A 54 -8.40 -6.33 -4.60
C GLY A 54 -9.19 -5.96 -5.85
N ASP A 55 -8.65 -5.05 -6.67
CA ASP A 55 -9.26 -4.69 -7.96
C ASP A 55 -8.81 -5.62 -9.09
N ASN A 56 -9.01 -6.91 -8.88
CA ASN A 56 -8.45 -7.99 -9.69
C ASN A 56 -8.95 -7.99 -11.14
N ALA A 57 -10.21 -7.60 -11.40
CA ALA A 57 -10.78 -7.53 -12.74
C ALA A 57 -10.12 -6.47 -13.63
N ARG A 58 -9.51 -5.42 -13.04
CA ARG A 58 -8.88 -4.33 -13.76
C ARG A 58 -7.35 -4.34 -13.66
N ALA A 59 -6.78 -5.33 -12.97
CA ALA A 59 -5.33 -5.58 -12.92
C ALA A 59 -4.76 -5.89 -14.33
N PRO A 60 -3.46 -5.64 -14.57
CA PRO A 60 -2.49 -4.96 -13.71
C PRO A 60 -2.53 -3.43 -13.87
N TYR A 61 -2.21 -2.68 -12.81
CA TYR A 61 -2.12 -1.22 -12.84
C TYR A 61 -0.78 -0.69 -13.38
N GLY A 62 0.25 -1.54 -13.33
CA GLY A 62 1.63 -1.15 -13.64
C GLY A 62 1.86 -0.61 -15.05
N THR A 63 1.00 -0.92 -16.01
CA THR A 63 1.06 -0.49 -17.42
C THR A 63 0.04 0.60 -17.77
N ARG A 64 -0.92 0.91 -16.88
CA ARG A 64 -1.99 1.88 -17.12
C ARG A 64 -1.48 3.32 -17.06
N SER A 65 -2.25 4.26 -17.65
CA SER A 65 -1.98 5.69 -17.55
C SER A 65 -2.14 6.20 -16.11
N PHE A 66 -1.75 7.45 -15.87
CA PHE A 66 -1.92 8.09 -14.57
C PHE A 66 -3.41 8.23 -14.22
N GLU A 67 -4.19 8.76 -15.15
CA GLU A 67 -5.61 9.05 -15.00
C GLU A 67 -6.40 7.77 -14.67
N VAL A 68 -6.18 6.68 -15.43
CA VAL A 68 -6.86 5.40 -15.19
C VAL A 68 -6.54 4.83 -13.82
N VAL A 69 -5.26 4.88 -13.39
CA VAL A 69 -4.89 4.39 -12.05
C VAL A 69 -5.49 5.26 -10.96
N TYR A 70 -5.51 6.58 -11.17
CA TYR A 70 -6.13 7.52 -10.24
C TYR A 70 -7.63 7.24 -10.08
N ASP A 71 -8.38 7.16 -11.18
CA ASP A 71 -9.83 6.93 -11.15
C ASP A 71 -10.17 5.60 -10.46
N PHE A 72 -9.48 4.52 -10.81
CA PHE A 72 -9.71 3.20 -10.20
C PHE A 72 -9.38 3.19 -8.70
N THR A 73 -8.28 3.86 -8.32
CA THR A 73 -7.89 3.94 -6.91
C THR A 73 -8.88 4.79 -6.11
N LEU A 74 -9.37 5.89 -6.67
CA LEU A 74 -10.36 6.75 -6.02
C LEU A 74 -11.69 6.01 -5.78
N GLN A 75 -12.16 5.23 -6.76
CA GLN A 75 -13.35 4.39 -6.60
C GLN A 75 -13.16 3.37 -5.47
N ALA A 76 -12.00 2.72 -5.41
CA ALA A 76 -11.69 1.77 -4.35
C ALA A 76 -11.63 2.44 -2.96
N VAL A 77 -11.04 3.62 -2.84
CA VAL A 77 -11.01 4.40 -1.60
C VAL A 77 -12.42 4.78 -1.16
N LYS A 78 -13.27 5.27 -2.08
CA LYS A 78 -14.67 5.57 -1.79
C LYS A 78 -15.41 4.33 -1.28
N LYS A 79 -15.20 3.17 -1.93
CA LYS A 79 -15.80 1.90 -1.50
C LYS A 79 -15.39 1.48 -0.09
N LEU A 80 -14.11 1.63 0.26
CA LEU A 80 -13.64 1.36 1.62
C LEU A 80 -14.20 2.38 2.63
N PHE A 81 -14.38 3.62 2.21
CA PHE A 81 -15.06 4.64 3.04
C PHE A 81 -16.52 4.31 3.29
N GLU A 82 -17.27 3.82 2.29
CA GLU A 82 -18.64 3.31 2.43
C GLU A 82 -18.71 2.13 3.41
N LEU A 83 -17.69 1.31 3.48
CA LEU A 83 -17.58 0.22 4.47
C LEU A 83 -17.19 0.70 5.88
N GLY A 84 -17.11 2.01 6.07
CA GLY A 84 -16.83 2.64 7.37
C GLY A 84 -15.37 2.76 7.74
N CYS A 85 -14.42 2.50 6.83
CA CYS A 85 -12.98 2.59 7.12
C CYS A 85 -12.57 4.04 7.45
N PRO A 86 -12.10 4.37 8.67
CA PRO A 86 -11.55 5.69 8.98
C PRO A 86 -10.15 5.87 8.40
N LEU A 87 -9.44 4.78 8.15
CA LEU A 87 -8.08 4.71 7.63
C LEU A 87 -8.03 3.71 6.47
N VAL A 88 -7.46 4.12 5.34
CA VAL A 88 -7.22 3.27 4.17
C VAL A 88 -5.74 3.24 3.84
N ILE A 89 -5.20 2.04 3.61
CA ILE A 89 -3.81 1.82 3.18
C ILE A 89 -3.81 1.38 1.72
N LEU A 90 -3.17 2.14 0.85
CA LEU A 90 -2.88 1.74 -0.52
C LEU A 90 -1.65 0.82 -0.51
N ALA A 91 -1.86 -0.49 -0.47
CA ALA A 91 -0.80 -1.49 -0.49
C ALA A 91 -0.11 -1.56 -1.87
N CYS A 92 -0.84 -1.27 -2.95
CA CYS A 92 -0.29 -1.21 -4.30
C CYS A 92 0.71 -0.06 -4.48
N ASN A 93 1.94 -0.37 -4.90
CA ASN A 93 2.97 0.63 -5.21
C ASN A 93 2.57 1.56 -6.35
N THR A 94 1.99 1.01 -7.42
CA THR A 94 1.54 1.80 -8.57
C THR A 94 0.41 2.76 -8.19
N ALA A 95 -0.55 2.32 -7.39
CA ALA A 95 -1.62 3.17 -6.87
C ALA A 95 -1.07 4.25 -5.92
N SER A 96 -0.18 3.88 -5.00
CA SER A 96 0.51 4.82 -4.10
C SER A 96 1.30 5.88 -4.87
N ALA A 97 1.99 5.47 -5.94
CA ALA A 97 2.81 6.35 -6.76
C ALA A 97 2.00 7.34 -7.62
N LYS A 98 0.87 6.90 -8.15
CA LYS A 98 0.10 7.65 -9.14
C LYS A 98 -1.15 8.35 -8.59
N ALA A 99 -1.78 7.80 -7.55
CA ALA A 99 -3.08 8.29 -7.08
C ALA A 99 -3.05 8.95 -5.71
N LEU A 100 -2.21 8.47 -4.78
CA LEU A 100 -2.28 8.85 -3.37
C LEU A 100 -2.25 10.37 -3.15
N ARG A 101 -1.29 11.06 -3.76
CA ARG A 101 -1.11 12.51 -3.55
C ARG A 101 -2.32 13.30 -4.04
N SER A 102 -2.85 12.96 -5.23
CA SER A 102 -4.04 13.61 -5.78
C SER A 102 -5.26 13.36 -4.89
N ILE A 103 -5.47 12.12 -4.45
CA ILE A 103 -6.56 11.77 -3.53
C ILE A 103 -6.44 12.56 -2.22
N GLN A 104 -5.25 12.62 -1.61
CA GLN A 104 -5.05 13.34 -0.35
C GLN A 104 -5.28 14.85 -0.47
N GLN A 105 -4.86 15.45 -1.58
CA GLN A 105 -4.90 16.91 -1.77
C GLN A 105 -6.23 17.40 -2.34
N ASN A 106 -6.83 16.65 -3.26
CA ASN A 106 -7.98 17.13 -4.04
C ASN A 106 -9.30 16.48 -3.59
N ASP A 107 -9.31 15.17 -3.29
CA ASP A 107 -10.56 14.45 -3.05
C ASP A 107 -10.90 14.32 -1.57
N LEU A 108 -9.92 13.93 -0.75
CA LEU A 108 -10.13 13.65 0.67
C LEU A 108 -10.75 14.83 1.44
N PRO A 109 -10.36 16.11 1.21
CA PRO A 109 -10.98 17.25 1.86
C PRO A 109 -12.49 17.39 1.57
N HIS A 110 -12.93 16.93 0.39
CA HIS A 110 -14.33 16.99 -0.05
C HIS A 110 -15.12 15.74 0.31
N LEU A 111 -14.46 14.57 0.38
CA LEU A 111 -15.10 13.30 0.74
C LEU A 111 -15.33 13.21 2.24
N ASP A 112 -14.28 13.28 3.03
CA ASP A 112 -14.31 13.27 4.48
C ASP A 112 -12.93 13.68 5.04
N PRO A 113 -12.72 14.93 5.46
CA PRO A 113 -11.44 15.41 5.95
C PRO A 113 -10.97 14.77 7.26
N THR A 114 -11.85 14.03 7.94
CA THR A 114 -11.50 13.31 9.17
C THR A 114 -10.88 11.94 8.93
N ARG A 115 -11.02 11.39 7.72
CA ARG A 115 -10.42 10.12 7.32
C ARG A 115 -8.99 10.29 6.81
N ARG A 116 -8.28 9.18 6.65
CA ARG A 116 -6.91 9.19 6.12
C ARG A 116 -6.73 8.11 5.07
N VAL A 117 -5.91 8.44 4.08
CA VAL A 117 -5.40 7.49 3.07
C VAL A 117 -3.89 7.54 3.13
N LEU A 118 -3.24 6.40 3.35
CA LEU A 118 -1.79 6.27 3.42
C LEU A 118 -1.31 5.30 2.32
N GLY A 119 -0.03 5.36 1.97
CA GLY A 119 0.57 4.49 0.96
C GLY A 119 1.83 3.80 1.47
N VAL A 120 2.33 2.84 0.69
CA VAL A 120 3.48 2.00 1.07
C VAL A 120 4.84 2.59 0.69
N ILE A 121 4.88 3.66 -0.12
CA ILE A 121 6.15 4.25 -0.58
C ILE A 121 6.88 4.96 0.57
N ARG A 122 6.20 5.84 1.28
CA ARG A 122 6.79 6.66 2.34
C ARG A 122 7.45 5.84 3.45
N PRO A 123 6.80 4.78 4.02
CA PRO A 123 7.44 3.91 5.00
C PRO A 123 8.72 3.25 4.51
N THR A 124 8.73 2.81 3.24
CA THR A 124 9.90 2.20 2.60
C THR A 124 11.03 3.20 2.44
N VAL A 125 10.71 4.44 2.05
CA VAL A 125 11.69 5.51 1.88
C VAL A 125 12.35 5.91 3.20
N GLU A 126 11.58 6.00 4.28
CA GLU A 126 12.07 6.43 5.59
C GLU A 126 13.13 5.50 6.18
N CYS A 127 13.15 4.22 5.84
CA CYS A 127 14.17 3.28 6.32
C CYS A 127 15.45 3.25 5.48
N ILE A 128 15.43 3.75 4.23
CA ILE A 128 16.52 3.55 3.27
C ILE A 128 17.84 4.16 3.73
N GLY A 129 17.81 5.34 4.34
CA GLY A 129 19.02 6.00 4.84
C GLY A 129 19.77 5.23 5.94
N ASN A 130 19.09 4.30 6.62
CA ASN A 130 19.70 3.42 7.62
C ASN A 130 20.19 2.09 7.04
N ILE A 131 19.87 1.80 5.75
CA ILE A 131 20.19 0.53 5.09
C ILE A 131 21.36 0.70 4.14
N THR A 132 21.29 1.69 3.24
CA THR A 132 22.39 1.96 2.31
C THR A 132 23.61 2.49 3.04
N ARG A 133 24.81 2.09 2.59
CA ARG A 133 26.10 2.50 3.16
C ARG A 133 26.78 3.58 2.32
N ASN A 134 26.57 3.54 1.01
CA ASN A 134 27.23 4.44 0.05
C ASN A 134 26.27 5.42 -0.64
N GLY A 135 24.96 5.27 -0.41
CA GLY A 135 23.95 6.14 -0.99
C GLY A 135 23.52 5.77 -2.43
N HIS A 136 23.94 4.63 -2.98
CA HIS A 136 23.51 4.14 -4.28
C HIS A 136 22.40 3.09 -4.12
N VAL A 137 21.19 3.46 -4.47
CA VAL A 137 19.98 2.65 -4.27
C VAL A 137 19.31 2.31 -5.60
N GLY A 138 19.13 1.02 -5.87
CA GLY A 138 18.34 0.54 -6.99
C GLY A 138 16.88 0.39 -6.62
N LEU A 139 15.97 0.74 -7.54
CA LEU A 139 14.53 0.52 -7.44
C LEU A 139 14.09 -0.46 -8.53
N LEU A 140 13.68 -1.66 -8.15
CA LEU A 140 13.02 -2.62 -9.03
C LEU A 140 11.51 -2.49 -8.82
N ALA A 141 10.76 -2.14 -9.87
CA ALA A 141 9.34 -1.85 -9.76
C ALA A 141 8.58 -2.04 -11.09
N THR A 142 7.28 -1.85 -11.09
CA THR A 142 6.51 -1.78 -12.34
C THR A 142 6.89 -0.55 -13.16
N ALA A 143 6.66 -0.61 -14.48
CA ALA A 143 6.93 0.52 -15.36
C ALA A 143 6.18 1.81 -14.91
N GLY A 144 4.96 1.66 -14.39
CA GLY A 144 4.18 2.79 -13.87
C GLY A 144 4.81 3.43 -12.64
N THR A 145 5.30 2.62 -11.70
CA THR A 145 5.99 3.10 -10.49
C THR A 145 7.30 3.80 -10.83
N VAL A 146 8.12 3.20 -11.70
CA VAL A 146 9.40 3.81 -12.13
C VAL A 146 9.16 5.15 -12.83
N ARG A 147 8.24 5.20 -13.82
CA ARG A 147 7.94 6.44 -14.55
C ARG A 147 7.32 7.55 -13.71
N SER A 148 6.71 7.23 -12.57
CA SER A 148 6.13 8.24 -11.67
C SER A 148 7.16 9.07 -10.92
N GLU A 149 8.42 8.62 -10.87
CA GLU A 149 9.51 9.24 -10.09
C GLU A 149 9.20 9.39 -8.58
N SER A 150 8.14 8.75 -8.08
CA SER A 150 7.67 8.92 -6.70
C SER A 150 8.71 8.50 -5.66
N TYR A 151 9.45 7.40 -5.89
CA TYR A 151 10.53 6.97 -5.00
C TYR A 151 11.71 7.95 -4.98
N PRO A 152 12.32 8.32 -6.13
CA PRO A 152 13.38 9.32 -6.16
C PRO A 152 12.98 10.64 -5.50
N LEU A 153 11.75 11.14 -5.80
CA LEU A 153 11.25 12.38 -5.24
C LEU A 153 11.06 12.32 -3.71
N GLU A 154 10.52 11.22 -3.17
CA GLU A 154 10.33 11.08 -1.73
C GLU A 154 11.67 10.82 -1.01
N ILE A 155 12.58 10.02 -1.59
CA ILE A 155 13.94 9.81 -1.05
C ILE A 155 14.70 11.13 -0.98
N LYS A 156 14.68 11.93 -2.06
CA LYS A 156 15.40 13.21 -2.11
C LYS A 156 14.94 14.22 -1.05
N LYS A 157 13.66 14.17 -0.62
CA LYS A 157 13.15 15.04 0.45
C LYS A 157 13.75 14.73 1.81
N ILE A 158 14.08 13.48 2.09
CA ILE A 158 14.58 13.01 3.39
C ILE A 158 16.10 12.85 3.35
N TYR A 159 16.61 12.31 2.25
CA TYR A 159 18.01 11.95 2.03
C TYR A 159 18.51 12.54 0.71
N PRO A 160 18.83 13.85 0.67
CA PRO A 160 19.17 14.56 -0.58
C PRO A 160 20.40 14.01 -1.31
N ASN A 161 21.28 13.29 -0.61
CA ASN A 161 22.54 12.73 -1.12
C ASN A 161 22.39 11.28 -1.64
N ILE A 162 21.22 10.64 -1.48
CA ILE A 162 20.99 9.31 -1.99
C ILE A 162 20.62 9.39 -3.47
N GLN A 163 21.36 8.63 -4.29
CA GLN A 163 21.10 8.43 -5.71
C GLN A 163 20.18 7.22 -5.90
N VAL A 164 19.15 7.37 -6.72
CA VAL A 164 18.20 6.29 -7.00
C VAL A 164 18.22 5.94 -8.48
N THR A 165 18.54 4.68 -8.79
CA THR A 165 18.51 4.13 -10.15
C THR A 165 17.31 3.22 -10.31
N GLY A 166 16.35 3.61 -11.19
CA GLY A 166 15.13 2.85 -11.44
C GLY A 166 15.24 1.84 -12.58
N MET A 167 14.68 0.64 -12.37
CA MET A 167 14.49 -0.40 -13.39
C MET A 167 13.05 -0.91 -13.36
N ALA A 168 12.38 -0.83 -14.51
CA ALA A 168 11.09 -1.47 -14.70
C ALA A 168 11.27 -2.98 -14.95
N CYS A 169 10.45 -3.78 -14.24
CA CYS A 169 10.48 -5.25 -14.35
C CYS A 169 9.09 -5.75 -14.84
N PRO A 170 8.75 -5.54 -16.13
CA PRO A 170 7.41 -5.78 -16.64
C PRO A 170 6.96 -7.25 -16.57
N MET A 171 7.89 -8.21 -16.61
CA MET A 171 7.55 -9.64 -16.57
C MET A 171 7.36 -10.21 -15.17
N TRP A 172 7.83 -9.54 -14.11
CA TRP A 172 7.78 -10.13 -12.78
C TRP A 172 6.36 -10.29 -12.21
N VAL A 173 5.46 -9.34 -12.46
CA VAL A 173 4.04 -9.47 -12.03
C VAL A 173 3.35 -10.60 -12.79
N PRO A 174 3.40 -10.68 -14.15
CA PRO A 174 2.87 -11.82 -14.91
C PRO A 174 3.39 -13.19 -14.46
N LEU A 175 4.69 -13.32 -14.19
CA LEU A 175 5.28 -14.57 -13.69
C LEU A 175 4.65 -15.01 -12.37
N VAL A 176 4.45 -14.08 -11.43
CA VAL A 176 3.84 -14.37 -10.13
C VAL A 176 2.36 -14.73 -10.28
N GLU A 177 1.59 -13.94 -11.02
CA GLU A 177 0.15 -14.16 -11.18
C GLU A 177 -0.19 -15.45 -11.92
N ASN A 178 0.68 -15.90 -12.84
CA ASN A 178 0.53 -17.17 -13.54
C ASN A 178 1.21 -18.35 -12.83
N LYS A 179 1.74 -18.17 -11.62
CA LYS A 179 2.44 -19.21 -10.83
C LYS A 179 3.71 -19.75 -11.48
N GLU A 180 4.32 -18.96 -12.38
CA GLU A 180 5.56 -19.31 -13.11
C GLU A 180 6.83 -18.76 -12.43
N TYR A 181 6.74 -18.37 -11.16
CA TYR A 181 7.81 -17.69 -10.44
C TYR A 181 8.97 -18.60 -10.02
N ASP A 182 8.86 -19.92 -10.16
CA ASP A 182 9.92 -20.91 -9.81
C ASP A 182 10.59 -21.54 -11.05
N GLY A 183 10.05 -21.36 -12.27
CA GLY A 183 10.55 -21.93 -13.51
C GLY A 183 11.80 -21.22 -14.09
N ASP A 184 12.38 -21.78 -15.15
CA ASP A 184 13.54 -21.24 -15.87
C ASP A 184 13.23 -19.87 -16.51
N GLY A 185 11.98 -19.63 -16.92
CA GLY A 185 11.53 -18.33 -17.42
C GLY A 185 11.65 -17.23 -16.36
N ALA A 186 11.39 -17.55 -15.09
CA ALA A 186 11.60 -16.61 -14.00
C ALA A 186 13.11 -16.35 -13.78
N ASP A 187 13.96 -17.39 -13.86
CA ASP A 187 15.41 -17.22 -13.75
C ASP A 187 15.93 -16.26 -14.82
N TYR A 188 15.48 -16.42 -16.08
CA TYR A 188 15.87 -15.54 -17.18
C TYR A 188 15.50 -14.08 -16.89
N PHE A 189 14.22 -13.78 -16.63
CA PHE A 189 13.77 -12.41 -16.43
C PHE A 189 14.26 -11.78 -15.12
N VAL A 190 14.46 -12.59 -14.07
CA VAL A 190 15.03 -12.06 -12.81
C VAL A 190 16.48 -11.66 -13.04
N LYS A 191 17.28 -12.53 -13.65
CA LYS A 191 18.67 -12.24 -13.96
C LYS A 191 18.82 -11.05 -14.89
N GLU A 192 18.03 -10.99 -15.98
CA GLU A 192 18.06 -9.89 -16.94
C GLU A 192 17.89 -8.52 -16.27
N TYR A 193 16.89 -8.35 -15.39
CA TYR A 193 16.63 -7.04 -14.78
C TYR A 193 17.62 -6.70 -13.66
N ILE A 194 18.14 -7.70 -12.94
CA ILE A 194 19.22 -7.50 -11.97
C ILE A 194 20.51 -7.07 -12.69
N ASP A 195 20.93 -7.78 -13.73
CA ASP A 195 22.11 -7.42 -14.50
C ASP A 195 21.97 -6.01 -15.10
N ALA A 196 20.81 -5.71 -15.68
CA ALA A 196 20.57 -4.41 -16.31
C ALA A 196 20.60 -3.23 -15.32
N ILE A 197 20.07 -3.39 -14.11
CA ILE A 197 20.13 -2.30 -13.12
C ILE A 197 21.56 -2.11 -12.60
N LEU A 198 22.30 -3.19 -12.38
CA LEU A 198 23.70 -3.14 -11.93
C LEU A 198 24.66 -2.62 -13.02
N GLN A 199 24.31 -2.79 -14.30
CA GLN A 199 25.04 -2.13 -15.41
C GLN A 199 24.78 -0.62 -15.45
N LYS A 200 23.59 -0.17 -15.08
CA LYS A 200 23.27 1.27 -15.02
C LYS A 200 23.96 1.98 -13.86
N ASP A 201 24.10 1.30 -12.74
CA ASP A 201 24.76 1.82 -11.54
C ASP A 201 25.46 0.66 -10.81
N PRO A 202 26.77 0.46 -11.08
CA PRO A 202 27.57 -0.61 -10.47
C PRO A 202 27.80 -0.43 -8.96
N ASP A 203 27.59 0.78 -8.44
CA ASP A 203 27.82 1.11 -7.03
C ASP A 203 26.61 0.81 -6.13
N ILE A 204 25.48 0.30 -6.69
CA ILE A 204 24.30 -0.06 -5.92
C ILE A 204 24.67 -1.03 -4.80
N ASP A 205 24.36 -0.64 -3.55
CA ASP A 205 24.49 -1.48 -2.36
C ASP A 205 23.14 -1.92 -1.78
N THR A 206 22.03 -1.32 -2.24
CA THR A 206 20.69 -1.58 -1.75
C THR A 206 19.68 -1.63 -2.91
N LEU A 207 18.84 -2.67 -2.95
CA LEU A 207 17.76 -2.82 -3.93
C LEU A 207 16.40 -2.79 -3.24
N ILE A 208 15.56 -1.82 -3.59
CA ILE A 208 14.16 -1.73 -3.15
C ILE A 208 13.30 -2.58 -4.09
N LEU A 209 12.54 -3.52 -3.52
CA LEU A 209 11.54 -4.30 -4.22
C LEU A 209 10.20 -3.56 -4.18
N GLY A 210 10.01 -2.62 -5.12
CA GLY A 210 8.92 -1.65 -5.19
C GLY A 210 7.64 -2.21 -5.81
N CYS A 211 7.30 -3.48 -5.54
CA CYS A 211 6.05 -4.11 -5.93
C CYS A 211 5.68 -5.22 -4.96
N THR A 212 4.40 -5.29 -4.63
CA THR A 212 3.83 -6.26 -3.67
C THR A 212 3.90 -7.72 -4.13
N HIS A 213 4.12 -7.98 -5.41
CA HIS A 213 4.30 -9.33 -5.97
C HIS A 213 5.74 -9.86 -5.78
N TYR A 214 6.73 -8.98 -5.67
CA TYR A 214 8.14 -9.36 -5.70
C TYR A 214 8.64 -10.20 -4.52
N PRO A 215 8.00 -10.18 -3.33
CA PRO A 215 8.33 -11.14 -2.27
C PRO A 215 8.26 -12.61 -2.69
N LEU A 216 7.36 -12.98 -3.63
CA LEU A 216 7.26 -14.35 -4.14
C LEU A 216 8.45 -14.75 -5.04
N LEU A 217 9.11 -13.76 -5.64
CA LEU A 217 10.36 -13.94 -6.42
C LEU A 217 11.63 -13.80 -5.57
N LEU A 218 11.52 -13.53 -4.26
CA LEU A 218 12.66 -13.15 -3.42
C LEU A 218 13.80 -14.17 -3.45
N ARG A 219 13.49 -15.47 -3.49
CA ARG A 219 14.50 -16.55 -3.57
C ARG A 219 15.35 -16.40 -4.85
N LYS A 220 14.70 -16.18 -6.01
CA LYS A 220 15.38 -16.00 -7.28
C LYS A 220 16.08 -14.65 -7.36
N ILE A 221 15.47 -13.58 -6.87
CA ILE A 221 16.11 -12.25 -6.80
C ILE A 221 17.41 -12.37 -5.98
N ARG A 222 17.36 -13.03 -4.82
CA ARG A 222 18.55 -13.26 -3.98
C ARG A 222 19.62 -14.10 -4.70
N GLN A 223 19.22 -15.10 -5.47
CA GLN A 223 20.13 -15.97 -6.21
C GLN A 223 20.99 -15.19 -7.24
N PHE A 224 20.39 -14.21 -7.93
CA PHE A 224 21.06 -13.43 -8.97
C PHE A 224 21.59 -12.07 -8.47
N THR A 225 21.33 -11.71 -7.24
CA THR A 225 21.85 -10.46 -6.64
C THR A 225 23.16 -10.73 -5.93
N PRO A 226 24.24 -9.96 -6.18
CA PRO A 226 25.48 -10.06 -5.41
C PRO A 226 25.25 -10.00 -3.90
N SER A 227 25.97 -10.81 -3.14
CA SER A 227 25.72 -11.02 -1.70
C SER A 227 25.90 -9.76 -0.83
N HIS A 228 26.69 -8.78 -1.29
CA HIS A 228 26.90 -7.52 -0.58
C HIS A 228 25.71 -6.55 -0.70
N ILE A 229 24.80 -6.76 -1.66
CA ILE A 229 23.64 -5.90 -1.90
C ILE A 229 22.51 -6.28 -0.97
N GLN A 230 21.99 -5.29 -0.24
CA GLN A 230 20.82 -5.44 0.63
C GLN A 230 19.52 -5.45 -0.19
N LEU A 231 18.64 -6.42 0.05
CA LEU A 231 17.29 -6.45 -0.53
C LEU A 231 16.28 -5.91 0.48
N VAL A 232 15.51 -4.91 0.07
CA VAL A 232 14.48 -4.27 0.90
C VAL A 232 13.11 -4.69 0.40
N THR A 233 12.46 -5.60 1.15
CA THR A 233 11.04 -5.92 1.01
C THR A 233 10.20 -4.98 1.87
N GLN A 234 8.99 -4.65 1.44
CA GLN A 234 8.22 -3.56 2.05
C GLN A 234 7.43 -3.96 3.30
N GLY A 235 6.96 -5.21 3.39
CA GLY A 235 5.96 -5.63 4.37
C GLY A 235 6.30 -5.28 5.82
N GLU A 236 7.54 -5.57 6.24
CA GLU A 236 7.99 -5.29 7.62
C GLU A 236 8.02 -3.79 7.92
N TYR A 237 8.58 -2.99 7.02
CA TYR A 237 8.69 -1.53 7.21
C TYR A 237 7.33 -0.84 7.18
N VAL A 238 6.43 -1.28 6.30
CA VAL A 238 5.08 -0.72 6.19
C VAL A 238 4.24 -1.09 7.43
N SER A 239 4.38 -2.30 7.95
CA SER A 239 3.66 -2.73 9.16
C SER A 239 4.17 -2.04 10.42
N GLU A 240 5.49 -1.84 10.55
CA GLU A 240 6.05 -1.06 11.66
C GLU A 240 5.64 0.41 11.58
N SER A 241 5.69 1.01 10.39
CA SER A 241 5.25 2.39 10.18
C SER A 241 3.76 2.59 10.49
N LEU A 242 2.90 1.63 10.15
CA LEU A 242 1.48 1.68 10.53
C LEU A 242 1.30 1.64 12.05
N LYS A 243 2.05 0.76 12.74
CA LYS A 243 2.04 0.69 14.22
C LYS A 243 2.47 2.02 14.84
N ASP A 244 3.58 2.58 14.37
CA ASP A 244 4.09 3.86 14.85
C ASP A 244 3.11 5.01 14.54
N TYR A 245 2.49 5.00 13.35
CA TYR A 245 1.45 5.97 13.00
C TYR A 245 0.28 5.94 13.98
N LEU A 246 -0.26 4.78 14.31
CA LEU A 246 -1.38 4.62 15.23
C LEU A 246 -1.00 5.04 16.66
N LEU A 247 0.23 4.76 17.09
CA LEU A 247 0.74 5.21 18.39
C LEU A 247 0.85 6.76 18.48
N ARG A 248 1.26 7.41 17.39
CA ARG A 248 1.38 8.88 17.32
C ARG A 248 0.05 9.59 17.06
N HIS A 249 -0.99 8.85 16.65
CA HIS A 249 -2.33 9.38 16.35
C HIS A 249 -3.40 8.62 17.13
N PRO A 250 -3.48 8.81 18.47
CA PRO A 250 -4.41 8.07 19.34
C PRO A 250 -5.88 8.32 19.01
N ASP A 251 -6.22 9.47 18.42
CA ASP A 251 -7.54 9.79 17.89
C ASP A 251 -7.92 8.88 16.70
N MET A 252 -6.98 8.60 15.79
CA MET A 252 -7.18 7.67 14.69
C MET A 252 -7.22 6.22 15.20
N ASP A 253 -6.33 5.86 16.13
CA ASP A 253 -6.33 4.54 16.75
C ASP A 253 -7.66 4.21 17.42
N ALA A 254 -8.24 5.18 18.15
CA ALA A 254 -9.54 5.02 18.81
C ALA A 254 -10.71 4.83 17.82
N ARG A 255 -10.57 5.32 16.59
CA ARG A 255 -11.53 5.13 15.50
C ARG A 255 -11.34 3.82 14.74
N CYS A 256 -10.24 3.12 14.93
CA CYS A 256 -9.99 1.83 14.29
C CYS A 256 -10.56 0.68 15.12
N SER A 257 -11.46 -0.12 14.54
CA SER A 257 -12.09 -1.25 15.22
C SER A 257 -11.14 -2.41 15.48
N LYS A 258 -11.29 -3.08 16.64
CA LYS A 258 -10.34 -4.05 17.18
C LYS A 258 -11.02 -5.38 17.53
N ASN A 259 -11.61 -6.05 16.51
CA ASN A 259 -12.32 -7.32 16.67
C ASN A 259 -11.62 -8.51 15.99
N LYS A 260 -10.43 -8.30 15.43
CA LYS A 260 -9.62 -9.32 14.70
C LYS A 260 -10.33 -9.89 13.47
N ARG A 261 -11.26 -9.14 12.87
CA ARG A 261 -12.02 -9.60 11.70
C ARG A 261 -11.22 -9.40 10.42
N ARG A 262 -11.34 -10.36 9.50
CA ARG A 262 -10.74 -10.31 8.16
C ARG A 262 -11.85 -10.46 7.14
N LYS A 263 -11.92 -9.55 6.17
CA LYS A 263 -12.89 -9.57 5.08
C LYS A 263 -12.16 -9.35 3.78
N PHE A 264 -12.40 -10.20 2.80
CA PHE A 264 -11.79 -10.07 1.49
C PHE A 264 -12.85 -9.68 0.47
N LEU A 265 -12.51 -8.67 -0.34
CA LEU A 265 -13.37 -8.14 -1.40
C LEU A 265 -12.58 -8.16 -2.70
N THR A 266 -13.25 -8.51 -3.79
CA THR A 266 -12.65 -8.57 -5.12
C THR A 266 -13.61 -8.01 -6.17
N THR A 267 -13.07 -7.42 -7.23
CA THR A 267 -13.87 -7.06 -8.42
C THR A 267 -13.97 -8.21 -9.42
N GLU A 268 -13.29 -9.33 -9.16
CA GLU A 268 -13.31 -10.56 -9.96
C GLU A 268 -14.18 -11.63 -9.27
N SER A 269 -14.27 -12.85 -9.82
CA SER A 269 -14.97 -13.95 -9.18
C SER A 269 -14.36 -14.36 -7.85
N GLU A 270 -15.20 -14.74 -6.89
CA GLU A 270 -14.77 -15.17 -5.56
C GLU A 270 -13.92 -16.43 -5.61
N GLU A 271 -14.22 -17.36 -6.53
CA GLU A 271 -13.49 -18.61 -6.73
C GLU A 271 -12.05 -18.34 -7.19
N LYS A 272 -11.90 -17.52 -8.25
CA LYS A 272 -10.58 -17.13 -8.77
C LYS A 272 -9.74 -16.38 -7.73
N PHE A 273 -10.40 -15.54 -6.90
CA PHE A 273 -9.69 -14.87 -5.81
C PHE A 273 -9.18 -15.87 -4.77
N ARG A 274 -10.00 -16.85 -4.34
CA ARG A 274 -9.57 -17.88 -3.36
C ARG A 274 -8.38 -18.69 -3.85
N GLU A 275 -8.43 -19.13 -5.12
CA GLU A 275 -7.33 -19.89 -5.74
C GLU A 275 -6.02 -19.10 -5.80
N SER A 276 -6.11 -17.81 -6.15
CA SER A 276 -4.92 -16.95 -6.27
C SER A 276 -4.41 -16.50 -4.91
N ALA A 277 -5.31 -16.16 -3.97
CA ALA A 277 -4.95 -15.69 -2.64
C ALA A 277 -4.14 -16.72 -1.84
N SER A 278 -4.38 -18.03 -2.09
CA SER A 278 -3.60 -19.12 -1.44
C SER A 278 -2.10 -19.08 -1.73
N VAL A 279 -1.68 -18.42 -2.81
CA VAL A 279 -0.26 -18.22 -3.17
C VAL A 279 0.39 -17.14 -2.28
N PHE A 280 -0.41 -16.16 -1.83
CA PHE A 280 0.06 -14.98 -1.10
C PHE A 280 -0.22 -15.03 0.40
N LEU A 281 -1.22 -15.81 0.80
CA LEU A 281 -1.62 -15.97 2.20
C LEU A 281 -1.44 -17.44 2.62
N HIS A 282 -0.82 -17.66 3.77
CA HIS A 282 -0.63 -19.00 4.32
C HIS A 282 -1.88 -19.50 5.10
N CYS A 283 -3.09 -18.99 4.75
CA CYS A 283 -4.35 -19.42 5.37
C CYS A 283 -5.32 -20.00 4.33
N ALA A 284 -5.94 -21.13 4.71
CA ALA A 284 -6.79 -21.91 3.79
C ALA A 284 -8.25 -21.44 3.70
N ASP A 285 -8.73 -20.60 4.63
CA ASP A 285 -10.16 -20.21 4.71
C ASP A 285 -10.33 -18.69 4.54
N VAL A 286 -10.51 -18.28 3.29
CA VAL A 286 -10.68 -16.87 2.91
C VAL A 286 -12.12 -16.61 2.50
N HIS A 287 -12.89 -15.97 3.39
CA HIS A 287 -14.23 -15.51 3.06
C HIS A 287 -14.17 -14.28 2.15
N VAL A 288 -14.41 -14.50 0.87
CA VAL A 288 -14.37 -13.47 -0.19
C VAL A 288 -15.78 -13.06 -0.56
N ARG A 289 -15.97 -11.81 -0.95
CA ARG A 289 -17.18 -11.29 -1.62
C ARG A 289 -16.80 -10.48 -2.85
N SER A 290 -17.51 -10.72 -3.95
CA SER A 290 -17.41 -9.87 -5.13
C SER A 290 -18.07 -8.51 -4.88
N VAL A 291 -17.48 -7.45 -5.44
CA VAL A 291 -17.97 -6.06 -5.36
C VAL A 291 -17.80 -5.35 -6.69
N VAL A 292 -18.66 -4.40 -6.96
CA VAL A 292 -18.55 -3.48 -8.10
C VAL A 292 -18.01 -2.16 -7.59
N LEU A 293 -17.09 -1.56 -8.33
CA LEU A 293 -16.54 -0.22 -8.09
C LEU A 293 -17.10 0.74 -9.14
N GLU A 294 -17.73 1.82 -8.67
CA GLU A 294 -18.35 2.87 -9.48
C GLU A 294 -17.69 4.22 -9.26
#